data_deca4dd5a88d97ca9cfa0f1d6f1684e2
#
_entry.id   deca4dd5a88d97ca9cfa0f1d6f1684e2
#
_cell.length_a   1.000
_cell.length_b   1.000
_cell.length_c   1.000
_cell.angle_alpha   90.00
_cell.angle_beta   90.00
_cell.angle_gamma   90.00
#
_symmetry.space_group_name_H-M   'P 1'
#
loop_
_entity.id
_entity.type
_entity.pdbx_description
1 polymer ?
#
loop_
_entity_poly.entity_id
_entity_poly.type
_entity_poly.pdbx_seq_one_letter_code
_entity_poly.pdbx_strand_id
1 'polypeptide(L)'
;MDMYQRYSRNLPALSRQEQELLHKKRVLVAGCGGLGGYITENLLRLGIGHITAVDGDSFDVSNLNRQLLATEATIGKSKAESAKERAALVNPSIEFMAIGKYITPENAADTIAGHNIVIDALDSVSARLLLEDACAQADIPLIHGAVCGWCCQYGVSMPGSGLLHRIYSGAVPKDNSVLPFIPPFCAALQCTEAAKLLTGRQISAGRLYMYDLRSMEFSVIDL
;
A
#
# COMPACT_ATOMS: atom_id res chain seq x y z
N MET A 1 -10.09 -23.00 10.33
CA MET A 1 -10.51 -21.96 11.32
C MET A 1 -11.67 -21.22 10.69
N ASP A 2 -12.76 -21.01 11.43
CA ASP A 2 -13.91 -20.27 10.92
C ASP A 2 -13.50 -18.81 10.60
N MET A 3 -13.85 -18.33 9.40
CA MET A 3 -13.58 -16.98 8.94
C MET A 3 -14.12 -15.94 9.93
N TYR A 4 -15.33 -16.14 10.45
CA TYR A 4 -15.95 -15.22 11.40
C TYR A 4 -15.23 -15.17 12.76
N GLN A 5 -14.62 -16.25 13.21
CA GLN A 5 -13.83 -16.24 14.43
C GLN A 5 -12.56 -15.39 14.26
N ARG A 6 -11.86 -15.52 13.11
CA ARG A 6 -10.64 -14.74 12.83
C ARG A 6 -10.89 -13.24 12.79
N TYR A 7 -12.00 -12.83 12.17
CA TYR A 7 -12.33 -11.41 11.95
C TYR A 7 -13.42 -10.87 12.90
N SER A 8 -13.67 -11.55 14.00
CA SER A 8 -14.73 -11.18 14.96
C SER A 8 -14.56 -9.76 15.52
N ARG A 9 -13.32 -9.28 15.63
CA ARG A 9 -13.01 -7.92 16.11
C ARG A 9 -13.14 -6.84 15.03
N ASN A 10 -13.31 -7.19 13.77
CA ASN A 10 -13.68 -6.25 12.73
C ASN A 10 -15.16 -5.88 12.81
N LEU A 11 -15.97 -6.75 13.42
CA LEU A 11 -17.41 -6.55 13.59
C LEU A 11 -17.73 -5.80 14.91
N PRO A 12 -18.69 -4.85 14.92
CA PRO A 12 -19.55 -4.43 13.80
C PRO A 12 -19.00 -3.27 12.94
N ALA A 13 -17.73 -2.86 13.10
CA ALA A 13 -17.15 -1.78 12.30
C ALA A 13 -17.27 -2.05 10.79
N LEU A 14 -17.10 -3.32 10.40
CA LEU A 14 -17.53 -3.87 9.12
C LEU A 14 -18.74 -4.76 9.33
N SER A 15 -19.70 -4.75 8.41
CA SER A 15 -20.75 -5.76 8.37
C SER A 15 -20.17 -7.12 7.94
N ARG A 16 -20.92 -8.22 8.20
CA ARG A 16 -20.55 -9.55 7.71
C ARG A 16 -20.42 -9.59 6.18
N GLN A 17 -21.34 -8.91 5.49
CA GLN A 17 -21.33 -8.82 4.03
C GLN A 17 -20.08 -8.11 3.49
N GLU A 18 -19.66 -7.03 4.13
CA GLU A 18 -18.41 -6.33 3.78
C GLU A 18 -17.19 -7.22 4.05
N GLN A 19 -17.16 -7.96 5.16
CA GLN A 19 -16.06 -8.89 5.45
C GLN A 19 -15.97 -10.02 4.41
N GLU A 20 -17.11 -10.58 3.97
CA GLU A 20 -17.16 -11.57 2.89
C GLU A 20 -16.76 -10.97 1.54
N LEU A 21 -17.14 -9.71 1.28
CA LEU A 21 -16.75 -9.00 0.08
C LEU A 21 -15.24 -8.79 0.02
N LEU A 22 -14.61 -8.34 1.12
CA LEU A 22 -13.15 -8.17 1.22
C LEU A 22 -12.40 -9.47 0.94
N HIS A 23 -12.93 -10.61 1.40
CA HIS A 23 -12.30 -11.91 1.15
C HIS A 23 -12.29 -12.33 -0.33
N LYS A 24 -13.11 -11.71 -1.17
CA LYS A 24 -13.15 -11.95 -2.64
C LYS A 24 -12.30 -10.95 -3.43
N LYS A 25 -11.74 -9.95 -2.77
CA LYS A 25 -11.00 -8.86 -3.42
C LYS A 25 -9.53 -9.21 -3.66
N ARG A 26 -9.00 -8.61 -4.71
CA ARG A 26 -7.61 -8.73 -5.17
C ARG A 26 -6.93 -7.38 -5.05
N VAL A 27 -5.86 -7.31 -4.28
CA VAL A 27 -5.10 -6.07 -4.03
C VAL A 27 -3.65 -6.28 -4.42
N LEU A 28 -3.10 -5.33 -5.19
CA LEU A 28 -1.68 -5.27 -5.45
C LEU A 28 -1.02 -4.21 -4.57
N VAL A 29 0.09 -4.57 -3.93
CA VAL A 29 0.96 -3.66 -3.17
C VAL A 29 2.27 -3.51 -3.94
N ALA A 30 2.50 -2.32 -4.47
CA ALA A 30 3.71 -1.98 -5.20
C ALA A 30 4.78 -1.43 -4.25
N GLY A 31 5.79 -2.25 -3.95
CA GLY A 31 6.81 -2.01 -2.93
C GLY A 31 6.53 -2.74 -1.62
N CYS A 32 7.58 -3.37 -1.04
CA CYS A 32 7.53 -4.10 0.26
C CYS A 32 8.45 -3.44 1.30
N GLY A 33 8.77 -2.17 1.12
CA GLY A 33 9.63 -1.39 2.01
C GLY A 33 8.91 -0.85 3.25
N GLY A 34 9.19 0.43 3.58
CA GLY A 34 8.66 1.09 4.77
C GLY A 34 7.13 1.10 4.85
N LEU A 35 6.47 1.52 3.78
CA LEU A 35 5.00 1.51 3.70
C LEU A 35 4.45 0.10 3.43
N GLY A 36 4.97 -0.57 2.38
CA GLY A 36 4.40 -1.81 1.87
C GLY A 36 4.37 -2.97 2.86
N GLY A 37 5.35 -3.07 3.75
CA GLY A 37 5.35 -4.07 4.82
C GLY A 37 4.16 -3.89 5.78
N TYR A 38 3.87 -2.66 6.21
CA TYR A 38 2.73 -2.36 7.08
C TYR A 38 1.39 -2.44 6.34
N ILE A 39 1.34 -2.04 5.06
CA ILE A 39 0.15 -2.20 4.21
C ILE A 39 -0.20 -3.68 4.11
N THR A 40 0.76 -4.51 3.74
CA THR A 40 0.59 -5.97 3.62
C THR A 40 0.10 -6.57 4.94
N GLU A 41 0.71 -6.24 6.07
CA GLU A 41 0.30 -6.72 7.40
C GLU A 41 -1.16 -6.34 7.71
N ASN A 42 -1.55 -5.09 7.44
CA ASN A 42 -2.92 -4.61 7.67
C ASN A 42 -3.93 -5.34 6.76
N LEU A 43 -3.63 -5.52 5.46
CA LEU A 43 -4.51 -6.20 4.53
C LEU A 43 -4.71 -7.69 4.89
N LEU A 44 -3.64 -8.36 5.34
CA LEU A 44 -3.69 -9.74 5.84
C LEU A 44 -4.61 -9.86 7.05
N ARG A 45 -4.52 -8.92 7.99
CA ARG A 45 -5.35 -8.88 9.21
C ARG A 45 -6.78 -8.45 8.94
N LEU A 46 -6.97 -7.58 7.96
CA LEU A 46 -8.30 -7.17 7.50
C LEU A 46 -9.04 -8.30 6.77
N GLY A 47 -8.31 -9.25 6.16
CA GLY A 47 -8.88 -10.41 5.48
C GLY A 47 -9.16 -10.19 4.00
N ILE A 48 -8.31 -9.42 3.32
CA ILE A 48 -8.31 -9.35 1.85
C ILE A 48 -7.93 -10.74 1.31
N GLY A 49 -8.78 -11.32 0.46
CA GLY A 49 -8.62 -12.71 0.04
C GLY A 49 -7.42 -12.98 -0.87
N HIS A 50 -7.04 -12.01 -1.69
CA HIS A 50 -5.91 -12.14 -2.62
C HIS A 50 -5.02 -10.91 -2.55
N ILE A 51 -3.74 -11.10 -2.21
CA ILE A 51 -2.74 -10.03 -2.14
C ILE A 51 -1.57 -10.38 -3.04
N THR A 52 -1.21 -9.47 -3.92
CA THR A 52 0.03 -9.53 -4.69
C THR A 52 0.99 -8.46 -4.18
N ALA A 53 2.19 -8.83 -3.75
CA ALA A 53 3.23 -7.91 -3.34
C ALA A 53 4.39 -7.93 -4.34
N VAL A 54 4.80 -6.75 -4.81
CA VAL A 54 5.82 -6.59 -5.86
C VAL A 54 6.97 -5.77 -5.32
N ASP A 55 8.18 -6.32 -5.32
CA ASP A 55 9.40 -5.60 -4.95
C ASP A 55 10.63 -6.31 -5.51
N GLY A 56 11.51 -5.58 -6.18
CA GLY A 56 12.74 -6.11 -6.77
C GLY A 56 13.95 -6.12 -5.82
N ASP A 57 13.82 -5.52 -4.63
CA ASP A 57 14.92 -5.33 -3.70
C ASP A 57 15.10 -6.48 -2.69
N SER A 58 16.28 -6.45 -2.06
CA SER A 58 16.58 -7.18 -0.83
C SER A 58 16.70 -6.23 0.37
N PHE A 59 16.56 -6.75 1.59
CA PHE A 59 16.74 -5.96 2.81
C PHE A 59 18.20 -5.59 3.05
N ASP A 60 18.40 -4.34 3.45
CA ASP A 60 19.69 -3.77 3.88
C ASP A 60 19.61 -3.32 5.35
N VAL A 61 20.76 -3.18 6.01
CA VAL A 61 20.86 -2.72 7.41
C VAL A 61 20.16 -1.38 7.63
N SER A 62 20.21 -0.46 6.65
CA SER A 62 19.54 0.84 6.69
C SER A 62 18.01 0.74 6.70
N ASN A 63 17.44 -0.43 6.44
CA ASN A 63 15.99 -0.66 6.45
C ASN A 63 15.45 -1.00 7.85
N LEU A 64 16.31 -1.48 8.74
CA LEU A 64 15.95 -1.98 10.08
C LEU A 64 15.20 -0.93 10.92
N ASN A 65 15.49 0.35 10.70
CA ASN A 65 14.87 1.41 11.49
C ASN A 65 13.37 1.60 11.25
N ARG A 66 12.84 1.19 10.05
CA ARG A 66 11.46 1.56 9.66
C ARG A 66 10.69 0.53 8.83
N GLN A 67 11.33 -0.51 8.33
CA GLN A 67 10.67 -1.52 7.50
C GLN A 67 10.26 -2.72 8.37
N LEU A 68 8.96 -2.97 8.49
CA LEU A 68 8.38 -4.01 9.37
C LEU A 68 8.99 -5.40 9.16
N LEU A 69 9.28 -5.75 7.92
CA LEU A 69 9.78 -7.07 7.54
C LEU A 69 11.31 -7.18 7.61
N ALA A 70 11.99 -6.03 7.81
CA ALA A 70 13.44 -6.00 8.02
C ALA A 70 13.78 -6.41 9.45
N THR A 71 14.53 -7.47 9.60
CA THR A 71 15.09 -7.97 10.86
C THR A 71 16.53 -8.40 10.61
N GLU A 72 17.32 -8.60 11.66
CA GLU A 72 18.68 -9.16 11.51
C GLU A 72 18.68 -10.48 10.71
N ALA A 73 17.62 -11.29 10.83
CA ALA A 73 17.50 -12.56 10.13
C ALA A 73 17.05 -12.43 8.66
N THR A 74 16.57 -11.25 8.22
CA THR A 74 16.10 -11.03 6.85
C THR A 74 17.03 -10.14 6.01
N ILE A 75 18.11 -9.60 6.58
CA ILE A 75 19.12 -8.87 5.81
C ILE A 75 19.63 -9.72 4.65
N GLY A 76 19.66 -9.14 3.45
CA GLY A 76 20.04 -9.79 2.20
C GLY A 76 18.95 -10.63 1.55
N LYS A 77 17.82 -10.90 2.23
CA LYS A 77 16.68 -11.63 1.64
C LYS A 77 15.79 -10.72 0.80
N SER A 78 15.15 -11.29 -0.20
CA SER A 78 14.14 -10.60 -1.03
C SER A 78 13.01 -10.06 -0.15
N LYS A 79 12.65 -8.79 -0.38
CA LYS A 79 11.54 -8.13 0.33
C LYS A 79 10.20 -8.79 0.00
N ALA A 80 9.95 -9.11 -1.28
CA ALA A 80 8.72 -9.75 -1.70
C ALA A 80 8.54 -11.15 -1.12
N GLU A 81 9.60 -11.98 -1.14
CA GLU A 81 9.54 -13.33 -0.56
C GLU A 81 9.37 -13.29 0.97
N SER A 82 10.04 -12.35 1.64
CA SER A 82 9.86 -12.17 3.10
C SER A 82 8.42 -11.72 3.44
N ALA A 83 7.77 -10.93 2.58
CA ALA A 83 6.36 -10.59 2.72
C ALA A 83 5.47 -11.85 2.60
N LYS A 84 5.78 -12.75 1.69
CA LYS A 84 5.07 -14.04 1.53
C LYS A 84 5.26 -14.96 2.73
N GLU A 85 6.49 -15.08 3.23
CA GLU A 85 6.76 -15.84 4.47
C GLU A 85 5.96 -15.28 5.65
N ARG A 86 5.94 -13.96 5.80
CA ARG A 86 5.15 -13.28 6.83
C ARG A 86 3.65 -13.53 6.66
N ALA A 87 3.14 -13.47 5.43
CA ALA A 87 1.73 -13.71 5.12
C ALA A 87 1.29 -15.11 5.57
N ALA A 88 2.09 -16.12 5.31
CA ALA A 88 1.82 -17.51 5.74
C ALA A 88 1.72 -17.67 7.27
N LEU A 89 2.49 -16.87 8.02
CA LEU A 89 2.44 -16.86 9.49
C LEU A 89 1.25 -16.07 10.05
N VAL A 90 0.88 -14.97 9.40
CA VAL A 90 -0.21 -14.10 9.87
C VAL A 90 -1.58 -14.64 9.47
N ASN A 91 -1.74 -15.03 8.21
CA ASN A 91 -3.03 -15.47 7.68
C ASN A 91 -2.88 -16.46 6.51
N PRO A 92 -2.66 -17.75 6.79
CA PRO A 92 -2.44 -18.77 5.77
C PRO A 92 -3.67 -19.06 4.89
N SER A 93 -4.84 -18.49 5.20
CA SER A 93 -6.05 -18.67 4.38
C SER A 93 -6.16 -17.66 3.22
N ILE A 94 -5.25 -16.69 3.15
CA ILE A 94 -5.19 -15.70 2.06
C ILE A 94 -4.28 -16.21 0.96
N GLU A 95 -4.72 -16.05 -0.28
CA GLU A 95 -3.86 -16.29 -1.44
C GLU A 95 -2.86 -15.15 -1.57
N PHE A 96 -1.58 -15.43 -1.34
CA PHE A 96 -0.51 -14.45 -1.39
C PHE A 96 0.48 -14.75 -2.50
N MET A 97 0.66 -13.79 -3.41
CA MET A 97 1.64 -13.86 -4.50
C MET A 97 2.78 -12.85 -4.23
N ALA A 98 4.01 -13.33 -4.30
CA ALA A 98 5.21 -12.49 -4.27
C ALA A 98 5.80 -12.38 -5.67
N ILE A 99 6.10 -11.16 -6.12
CA ILE A 99 6.77 -10.89 -7.39
C ILE A 99 8.08 -10.16 -7.09
N GLY A 100 9.19 -10.89 -7.16
CA GLY A 100 10.55 -10.37 -6.90
C GLY A 100 11.13 -9.62 -8.10
N LYS A 101 10.43 -8.59 -8.60
CA LYS A 101 10.84 -7.77 -9.75
C LYS A 101 10.47 -6.31 -9.52
N TYR A 102 11.18 -5.41 -10.19
CA TYR A 102 10.76 -4.00 -10.30
C TYR A 102 9.60 -3.88 -11.29
N ILE A 103 8.71 -2.92 -11.04
CA ILE A 103 7.69 -2.52 -12.02
C ILE A 103 8.37 -1.66 -13.07
N THR A 104 8.24 -2.05 -14.33
CA THR A 104 8.81 -1.38 -15.50
C THR A 104 7.74 -1.11 -16.55
N PRO A 105 7.97 -0.24 -17.54
CA PRO A 105 7.00 -0.01 -18.62
C PRO A 105 6.56 -1.30 -19.33
N GLU A 106 7.47 -2.29 -19.45
CA GLU A 106 7.21 -3.55 -20.15
C GLU A 106 6.34 -4.52 -19.37
N ASN A 107 6.32 -4.42 -18.03
CA ASN A 107 5.60 -5.39 -17.18
C ASN A 107 4.46 -4.78 -16.35
N ALA A 108 4.33 -3.46 -16.30
CA ALA A 108 3.36 -2.78 -15.43
C ALA A 108 1.93 -3.24 -15.71
N ALA A 109 1.51 -3.28 -16.97
CA ALA A 109 0.16 -3.68 -17.35
C ALA A 109 -0.17 -5.10 -16.91
N ASP A 110 0.71 -6.06 -17.18
CA ASP A 110 0.52 -7.46 -16.78
C ASP A 110 0.54 -7.64 -15.26
N THR A 111 1.40 -6.86 -14.58
CA THR A 111 1.54 -6.94 -13.12
C THR A 111 0.28 -6.49 -12.39
N ILE A 112 -0.38 -5.41 -12.86
CA ILE A 112 -1.59 -4.88 -12.21
C ILE A 112 -2.88 -5.57 -12.68
N ALA A 113 -2.85 -6.31 -13.77
CA ALA A 113 -4.04 -6.90 -14.36
C ALA A 113 -4.84 -7.77 -13.39
N GLY A 114 -6.17 -7.61 -13.40
CA GLY A 114 -7.09 -8.41 -12.60
C GLY A 114 -7.14 -8.05 -11.11
N HIS A 115 -6.48 -6.98 -10.66
CA HIS A 115 -6.62 -6.45 -9.31
C HIS A 115 -7.77 -5.44 -9.21
N ASN A 116 -8.43 -5.37 -8.06
CA ASN A 116 -9.50 -4.41 -7.82
C ASN A 116 -8.98 -3.02 -7.48
N ILE A 117 -7.82 -2.96 -6.84
CA ILE A 117 -7.08 -1.74 -6.51
C ILE A 117 -5.58 -2.01 -6.50
N VAL A 118 -4.81 -0.97 -6.70
CA VAL A 118 -3.36 -0.96 -6.52
C VAL A 118 -3.00 0.01 -5.38
N ILE A 119 -2.07 -0.37 -4.50
CA ILE A 119 -1.56 0.50 -3.44
C ILE A 119 -0.10 0.81 -3.72
N ASP A 120 0.18 2.10 -3.88
CA ASP A 120 1.53 2.63 -4.10
C ASP A 120 2.29 2.73 -2.78
N ALA A 121 3.36 1.97 -2.67
CA ALA A 121 4.35 2.01 -1.60
C ALA A 121 5.78 2.17 -2.14
N LEU A 122 5.91 2.72 -3.37
CA LEU A 122 7.17 2.97 -4.05
C LEU A 122 7.88 4.20 -3.47
N ASP A 123 9.17 4.31 -3.71
CA ASP A 123 10.02 5.38 -3.20
C ASP A 123 10.48 6.39 -4.27
N SER A 124 10.35 6.06 -5.57
CA SER A 124 10.73 6.95 -6.66
C SER A 124 9.53 7.56 -7.37
N VAL A 125 9.63 8.83 -7.72
CA VAL A 125 8.58 9.56 -8.44
C VAL A 125 8.31 8.93 -9.81
N SER A 126 9.36 8.56 -10.54
CA SER A 126 9.22 7.95 -11.88
C SER A 126 8.43 6.64 -11.85
N ALA A 127 8.68 5.79 -10.85
CA ALA A 127 7.94 4.53 -10.71
C ALA A 127 6.48 4.77 -10.29
N ARG A 128 6.21 5.79 -9.46
CA ARG A 128 4.85 6.20 -9.08
C ARG A 128 4.03 6.68 -10.26
N LEU A 129 4.60 7.55 -11.10
CA LEU A 129 3.94 8.06 -12.31
C LEU A 129 3.66 6.95 -13.30
N LEU A 130 4.64 6.07 -13.54
CA LEU A 130 4.46 4.87 -14.36
C LEU A 130 3.29 4.00 -13.85
N LEU A 131 3.22 3.79 -12.53
CA LEU A 131 2.18 2.99 -11.91
C LEU A 131 0.80 3.64 -12.06
N GLU A 132 0.70 4.97 -11.89
CA GLU A 132 -0.55 5.72 -12.09
C GLU A 132 -1.02 5.61 -13.54
N ASP A 133 -0.12 5.78 -14.52
CA ASP A 133 -0.44 5.66 -15.94
C ASP A 133 -0.94 4.27 -16.30
N ALA A 134 -0.29 3.22 -15.80
CA ALA A 134 -0.72 1.84 -16.00
C ALA A 134 -2.11 1.58 -15.37
N CYS A 135 -2.33 2.06 -14.15
CA CYS A 135 -3.62 1.95 -13.46
C CYS A 135 -4.74 2.68 -14.20
N ALA A 136 -4.47 3.88 -14.71
CA ALA A 136 -5.43 4.65 -15.51
C ALA A 136 -5.83 3.93 -16.80
N GLN A 137 -4.87 3.30 -17.50
CA GLN A 137 -5.13 2.52 -18.71
C GLN A 137 -5.94 1.25 -18.43
N ALA A 138 -5.75 0.64 -17.27
CA ALA A 138 -6.43 -0.60 -16.87
C ALA A 138 -7.77 -0.36 -16.15
N ASP A 139 -8.19 0.89 -15.97
CA ASP A 139 -9.38 1.30 -15.19
C ASP A 139 -9.34 0.79 -13.73
N ILE A 140 -8.15 0.82 -13.10
CA ILE A 140 -7.92 0.36 -11.73
C ILE A 140 -7.59 1.56 -10.83
N PRO A 141 -8.29 1.77 -9.70
CA PRO A 141 -7.94 2.82 -8.74
C PRO A 141 -6.57 2.59 -8.09
N LEU A 142 -5.82 3.69 -7.89
CA LEU A 142 -4.53 3.71 -7.21
C LEU A 142 -4.62 4.46 -5.89
N ILE A 143 -4.14 3.87 -4.80
CA ILE A 143 -4.03 4.53 -3.50
C ILE A 143 -2.57 4.89 -3.27
N HIS A 144 -2.28 6.18 -3.37
CA HIS A 144 -0.95 6.75 -3.17
C HIS A 144 -0.62 6.94 -1.71
N GLY A 145 0.65 6.74 -1.34
CA GLY A 145 1.23 7.14 -0.06
C GLY A 145 2.70 7.51 -0.20
N ALA A 146 3.13 8.53 0.53
CA ALA A 146 4.53 8.91 0.62
C ALA A 146 4.88 9.44 2.01
N VAL A 147 6.14 9.25 2.41
CA VAL A 147 6.66 9.62 3.72
C VAL A 147 8.00 10.33 3.59
N CYS A 148 8.24 11.33 4.42
CA CYS A 148 9.49 12.09 4.49
C CYS A 148 9.63 12.74 5.86
N GLY A 149 10.73 12.51 6.57
CA GLY A 149 10.98 13.10 7.89
C GLY A 149 9.88 12.77 8.89
N TRP A 150 9.15 13.78 9.32
CA TRP A 150 7.99 13.73 10.22
C TRP A 150 6.65 13.72 9.47
N CYS A 151 6.70 13.81 8.15
CA CYS A 151 5.51 14.03 7.34
C CYS A 151 5.11 12.76 6.57
N CYS A 152 3.81 12.64 6.32
CA CYS A 152 3.28 11.72 5.34
C CYS A 152 2.19 12.39 4.50
N GLN A 153 1.99 11.84 3.32
CA GLN A 153 0.87 12.19 2.45
C GLN A 153 0.22 10.95 1.88
N TYR A 154 -1.09 11.04 1.59
CA TYR A 154 -1.82 10.01 0.88
C TYR A 154 -2.97 10.63 0.07
N GLY A 155 -3.42 9.87 -0.92
CA GLY A 155 -4.57 10.24 -1.74
C GLY A 155 -5.03 9.09 -2.61
N VAL A 156 -6.23 9.22 -3.16
CA VAL A 156 -6.81 8.22 -4.07
C VAL A 156 -6.86 8.78 -5.47
N SER A 157 -6.10 8.17 -6.38
CA SER A 157 -6.14 8.44 -7.81
C SER A 157 -7.14 7.50 -8.47
N MET A 158 -8.29 8.04 -8.86
CA MET A 158 -9.23 7.32 -9.70
C MET A 158 -8.73 7.31 -11.15
N PRO A 159 -9.07 6.29 -11.94
CA PRO A 159 -8.67 6.22 -13.34
C PRO A 159 -8.94 7.52 -14.08
N GLY A 160 -7.91 8.04 -14.77
CA GLY A 160 -7.98 9.31 -15.51
C GLY A 160 -7.88 10.59 -14.67
N SER A 161 -7.77 10.52 -13.35
CA SER A 161 -7.66 11.72 -12.51
C SER A 161 -6.28 12.40 -12.61
N GLY A 162 -5.20 11.64 -12.84
CA GLY A 162 -3.82 12.15 -12.92
C GLY A 162 -3.35 12.81 -11.61
N LEU A 163 -3.75 12.27 -10.48
CA LEU A 163 -3.44 12.83 -9.15
C LEU A 163 -1.93 12.96 -8.91
N LEU A 164 -1.17 11.90 -9.21
CA LEU A 164 0.26 11.89 -8.97
C LEU A 164 1.01 12.83 -9.93
N HIS A 165 0.59 12.91 -11.18
CA HIS A 165 1.14 13.89 -12.13
C HIS A 165 0.96 15.33 -11.63
N ARG A 166 -0.15 15.65 -10.98
CA ARG A 166 -0.37 16.97 -10.37
C ARG A 166 0.49 17.19 -9.12
N ILE A 167 0.59 16.19 -8.24
CA ILE A 167 1.41 16.25 -7.03
C ILE A 167 2.89 16.44 -7.36
N TYR A 168 3.38 15.70 -8.35
CA TYR A 168 4.81 15.64 -8.70
C TYR A 168 5.19 16.51 -9.91
N SER A 169 4.37 17.51 -10.25
CA SER A 169 4.68 18.48 -11.32
C SER A 169 5.81 19.47 -10.98
N GLY A 170 6.19 19.55 -9.72
CA GLY A 170 7.22 20.46 -9.20
C GLY A 170 8.48 19.78 -8.69
N ALA A 171 9.34 20.56 -8.02
CA ALA A 171 10.55 20.03 -7.39
C ALA A 171 10.18 19.15 -6.19
N VAL A 172 10.75 17.95 -6.13
CA VAL A 172 10.57 17.01 -5.02
C VAL A 172 11.67 17.26 -3.98
N PRO A 173 11.35 17.31 -2.68
CA PRO A 173 12.34 17.40 -1.62
C PRO A 173 13.35 16.24 -1.69
N LYS A 174 14.63 16.54 -1.45
CA LYS A 174 15.72 15.55 -1.47
C LYS A 174 15.93 14.86 -0.12
N ASP A 175 15.11 15.17 0.89
CA ASP A 175 15.23 14.55 2.21
C ASP A 175 14.68 13.11 2.16
N ASN A 176 15.54 12.13 2.42
CA ASN A 176 15.20 10.70 2.46
C ASN A 176 15.09 10.19 3.92
N SER A 177 15.12 11.07 4.91
CA SER A 177 14.94 10.67 6.31
C SER A 177 13.51 10.16 6.54
N VAL A 178 13.37 9.09 7.31
CA VAL A 178 12.07 8.53 7.69
C VAL A 178 12.16 7.97 9.10
N LEU A 179 11.32 8.46 9.99
CA LEU A 179 11.19 7.96 11.35
C LEU A 179 10.32 6.68 11.40
N PRO A 180 10.56 5.76 12.32
CA PRO A 180 9.94 4.42 12.32
C PRO A 180 8.42 4.42 12.48
N PHE A 181 7.84 5.45 13.06
CA PHE A 181 6.40 5.56 13.30
C PHE A 181 5.62 6.25 12.17
N ILE A 182 6.30 6.87 11.20
CA ILE A 182 5.64 7.55 10.06
C ILE A 182 5.09 6.55 9.04
N PRO A 183 5.85 5.52 8.59
CA PRO A 183 5.32 4.55 7.65
C PRO A 183 4.10 3.78 8.15
N PRO A 184 4.04 3.25 9.40
CA PRO A 184 2.83 2.58 9.88
C PRO A 184 1.62 3.50 9.96
N PHE A 185 1.80 4.78 10.29
CA PHE A 185 0.72 5.77 10.29
C PHE A 185 0.18 6.00 8.88
N CYS A 186 1.04 6.27 7.91
CA CYS A 186 0.65 6.46 6.51
C CYS A 186 -0.01 5.20 5.92
N ALA A 187 0.57 4.03 6.17
CA ALA A 187 0.03 2.74 5.72
C ALA A 187 -1.37 2.48 6.26
N ALA A 188 -1.66 2.86 7.52
CA ALA A 188 -3.00 2.74 8.09
C ALA A 188 -4.02 3.62 7.35
N LEU A 189 -3.64 4.83 6.94
CA LEU A 189 -4.49 5.72 6.14
C LEU A 189 -4.75 5.16 4.75
N GLN A 190 -3.72 4.65 4.06
CA GLN A 190 -3.88 3.97 2.77
C GLN A 190 -4.80 2.74 2.89
N CYS A 191 -4.63 1.92 3.91
CA CYS A 191 -5.50 0.76 4.16
C CYS A 191 -6.94 1.15 4.51
N THR A 192 -7.15 2.31 5.12
CA THR A 192 -8.49 2.86 5.37
C THR A 192 -9.20 3.18 4.06
N GLU A 193 -8.54 3.86 3.13
CA GLU A 193 -9.12 4.13 1.81
C GLU A 193 -9.32 2.83 1.00
N ALA A 194 -8.38 1.88 1.10
CA ALA A 194 -8.54 0.56 0.49
C ALA A 194 -9.80 -0.16 0.99
N ALA A 195 -10.02 -0.20 2.30
CA ALA A 195 -11.21 -0.82 2.90
C ALA A 195 -12.51 -0.15 2.42
N LYS A 196 -12.54 1.18 2.36
CA LYS A 196 -13.70 1.94 1.85
C LYS A 196 -13.99 1.64 0.39
N LEU A 197 -12.97 1.74 -0.49
CA LEU A 197 -13.12 1.45 -1.92
C LEU A 197 -13.65 0.04 -2.16
N LEU A 198 -13.05 -0.95 -1.50
CA LEU A 198 -13.38 -2.35 -1.70
C LEU A 198 -14.75 -2.76 -1.14
N THR A 199 -15.28 -2.00 -0.19
CA THR A 199 -16.61 -2.22 0.40
C THR A 199 -17.68 -1.30 -0.17
N GLY A 200 -17.34 -0.42 -1.13
CA GLY A 200 -18.29 0.52 -1.73
C GLY A 200 -18.66 1.69 -0.83
N ARG A 201 -17.88 1.97 0.21
CA ARG A 201 -18.07 3.14 1.07
C ARG A 201 -17.54 4.40 0.39
N GLN A 202 -18.03 5.55 0.80
CA GLN A 202 -17.60 6.84 0.26
C GLN A 202 -16.12 7.10 0.53
N ILE A 203 -15.40 7.51 -0.52
CA ILE A 203 -14.01 7.94 -0.50
C ILE A 203 -13.91 9.42 -0.87
N SER A 204 -12.75 10.02 -0.60
CA SER A 204 -12.44 11.39 -1.02
C SER A 204 -11.40 11.35 -2.14
N ALA A 205 -11.84 11.02 -3.35
CA ALA A 205 -10.98 11.05 -4.53
C ALA A 205 -10.64 12.50 -4.95
N GLY A 206 -9.51 12.70 -5.64
CA GLY A 206 -9.07 14.00 -6.12
C GLY A 206 -8.53 14.93 -5.03
N ARG A 207 -8.19 14.39 -3.87
CA ARG A 207 -7.62 15.12 -2.74
C ARG A 207 -6.28 14.53 -2.32
N LEU A 208 -5.36 15.42 -1.94
CA LEU A 208 -4.14 15.06 -1.24
C LEU A 208 -4.28 15.43 0.23
N TYR A 209 -4.09 14.44 1.10
CA TYR A 209 -4.04 14.61 2.54
C TYR A 209 -2.59 14.60 3.00
N MET A 210 -2.18 15.59 3.76
CA MET A 210 -0.83 15.74 4.29
C MET A 210 -0.88 15.83 5.80
N TYR A 211 -0.01 15.11 6.49
CA TYR A 211 0.15 15.15 7.93
C TYR A 211 1.59 15.51 8.27
N ASP A 212 1.76 16.50 9.14
CA ASP A 212 3.00 16.79 9.85
C ASP A 212 2.83 16.33 11.31
N LEU A 213 3.44 15.18 11.64
CA LEU A 213 3.36 14.61 12.98
C LEU A 213 4.23 15.35 14.00
N ARG A 214 5.12 16.24 13.56
CA ARG A 214 5.90 17.05 14.47
C ARG A 214 5.06 18.17 15.11
N SER A 215 4.24 18.83 14.29
CA SER A 215 3.30 19.88 14.74
C SER A 215 1.90 19.33 15.06
N MET A 216 1.62 18.05 14.70
CA MET A 216 0.30 17.44 14.78
C MET A 216 -0.75 18.14 13.91
N GLU A 217 -0.31 18.74 12.81
CA GLU A 217 -1.18 19.41 11.85
C GLU A 217 -1.50 18.51 10.65
N PHE A 218 -2.68 18.72 10.11
CA PHE A 218 -3.01 18.10 8.83
C PHE A 218 -3.60 19.13 7.87
N SER A 219 -3.36 18.90 6.58
CA SER A 219 -3.87 19.72 5.48
C SER A 219 -4.52 18.87 4.42
N VAL A 220 -5.52 19.43 3.76
CA VAL A 220 -6.20 18.84 2.62
C VAL A 220 -6.08 19.77 1.44
N ILE A 221 -5.60 19.25 0.33
CA ILE A 221 -5.45 19.98 -0.92
C ILE A 221 -6.40 19.35 -1.94
N ASP A 222 -7.36 20.11 -2.42
CA ASP A 222 -8.21 19.71 -3.55
C ASP A 222 -7.39 19.83 -4.85
N LEU A 223 -7.31 18.76 -5.61
CA LEU A 223 -6.50 18.62 -6.84
C LEU A 223 -7.39 18.34 -8.03
#